data_3bc27bee6e5c9150be18a129de65836f
#
_entry.id   3bc27bee6e5c9150be18a129de65836f
#
_cell.length_a   1.000
_cell.length_b   1.000
_cell.length_c   1.000
_cell.angle_alpha   90.00
_cell.angle_beta   90.00
_cell.angle_gamma   90.00
#
_symmetry.space_group_name_H-M   'P 1'
#
loop_
_entity.id
_entity.type
_entity.pdbx_description
1 polymer ?
#
loop_
_entity_poly.entity_id
_entity_poly.type
_entity_poly.pdbx_seq_one_letter_code
_entity_poly.pdbx_strand_id
1 'polypeptide(L)'
;MKHSFLLLFVLFFLSGRSQQSLKIDYSIPSNWALTPDNYPASFQKMIKGSVHDSVDVFYVYPTLLLDKENPRWNIDIDDSVFREKIINSPIKFQASAWANAGKLYAPFYRQAHIRAYSNLENGGRDSLLVAYNDVRAAFIYYLEHFNKGRGIILAGHSQGSTHLSLLLKEFFDGKELQKQLVAAYIPGIGFERNEFQTIPLMIQKDQTGGFVTWNTHKKKLDQRTAKWHLGKAVINPVTWDTASYAARQFHQGFLFSNEKMYVHSFNTHLKNGVVWISTPHFPYRYLAFTMDNYHVGDVNLFWEDIRQNAILRSTSYLQKK
;
A
#
# COMPACT_ATOMS: atom_id res chain seq x y z
N MET A 1 0.15 -73.58 30.43
CA MET A 1 0.42 -73.05 29.11
C MET A 1 0.04 -71.59 29.14
N LYS A 2 1.07 -70.70 29.16
CA LYS A 2 0.89 -69.25 29.20
C LYS A 2 1.17 -68.71 27.79
N HIS A 3 0.16 -68.13 27.12
CA HIS A 3 0.30 -67.45 25.85
C HIS A 3 0.56 -65.96 26.11
N SER A 4 1.78 -65.51 25.82
CA SER A 4 2.14 -64.09 25.80
C SER A 4 1.75 -63.52 24.45
N PHE A 5 0.82 -62.56 24.43
CA PHE A 5 0.49 -61.72 23.29
C PHE A 5 1.48 -60.56 23.24
N LEU A 6 2.31 -60.56 22.20
CA LEU A 6 3.21 -59.45 21.89
C LEU A 6 2.45 -58.39 21.05
N LEU A 7 2.13 -57.28 21.69
CA LEU A 7 1.49 -56.15 21.02
C LEU A 7 2.58 -55.31 20.29
N LEU A 8 2.57 -55.37 18.96
CA LEU A 8 3.46 -54.57 18.10
C LEU A 8 2.86 -53.18 17.95
N PHE A 9 3.43 -52.19 18.64
CA PHE A 9 3.10 -50.76 18.43
C PHE A 9 3.78 -50.26 17.16
N VAL A 10 3.03 -50.11 16.06
CA VAL A 10 3.50 -49.41 14.86
C VAL A 10 3.33 -47.92 15.06
N LEU A 11 4.37 -47.22 15.39
CA LEU A 11 4.44 -45.77 15.43
C LEU A 11 4.42 -45.24 13.97
N PHE A 12 3.25 -44.75 13.54
CA PHE A 12 3.15 -43.93 12.34
C PHE A 12 3.73 -42.54 12.64
N PHE A 13 4.95 -42.31 12.22
CA PHE A 13 5.48 -40.97 12.08
C PHE A 13 4.74 -40.28 10.92
N LEU A 14 3.70 -39.53 11.24
CA LEU A 14 3.17 -38.50 10.33
C LEU A 14 4.24 -37.41 10.22
N SER A 15 5.14 -37.56 9.27
CA SER A 15 5.99 -36.47 8.80
C SER A 15 5.08 -35.44 8.14
N GLY A 16 4.56 -34.49 8.94
CA GLY A 16 4.00 -33.25 8.47
C GLY A 16 5.10 -32.53 7.67
N ARG A 17 5.14 -32.74 6.35
CA ARG A 17 5.87 -31.85 5.46
C ARG A 17 5.22 -30.48 5.60
N SER A 18 5.78 -29.64 6.46
CA SER A 18 5.66 -28.20 6.32
C SER A 18 6.08 -27.91 4.87
N GLN A 19 5.12 -27.57 4.04
CA GLN A 19 5.38 -27.10 2.69
C GLN A 19 6.08 -25.77 2.88
N GLN A 20 7.42 -25.81 2.90
CA GLN A 20 8.28 -24.64 2.98
C GLN A 20 7.95 -23.85 1.72
N SER A 21 7.12 -22.83 1.86
CA SER A 21 6.68 -21.96 0.76
C SER A 21 7.95 -21.49 0.05
N LEU A 22 8.15 -21.91 -1.20
CA LEU A 22 9.30 -21.54 -2.00
C LEU A 22 9.49 -20.02 -1.92
N LYS A 23 10.67 -19.61 -1.46
CA LYS A 23 11.05 -18.21 -1.34
C LYS A 23 11.18 -17.61 -2.74
N ILE A 24 10.51 -16.49 -3.00
CA ILE A 24 10.63 -15.81 -4.30
C ILE A 24 12.05 -15.26 -4.45
N ASP A 25 12.66 -15.50 -5.60
CA ASP A 25 13.97 -14.96 -5.97
C ASP A 25 13.82 -13.61 -6.67
N TYR A 26 14.08 -12.52 -5.93
CA TYR A 26 14.00 -11.15 -6.46
C TYR A 26 15.26 -10.72 -7.25
N SER A 27 16.24 -11.61 -7.45
CA SER A 27 17.29 -11.39 -8.45
C SER A 27 16.76 -11.55 -9.88
N ILE A 28 15.62 -12.23 -10.04
CA ILE A 28 14.94 -12.42 -11.32
C ILE A 28 14.11 -11.17 -11.67
N PRO A 29 14.45 -10.42 -12.74
CA PRO A 29 13.78 -9.15 -13.08
C PRO A 29 12.27 -9.29 -13.30
N SER A 30 11.79 -10.44 -13.80
CA SER A 30 10.35 -10.67 -13.99
C SER A 30 9.55 -10.79 -12.68
N ASN A 31 10.20 -10.90 -11.51
CA ASN A 31 9.55 -10.87 -10.21
C ASN A 31 9.30 -9.44 -9.69
N TRP A 32 9.60 -8.44 -10.52
CA TRP A 32 9.28 -7.04 -10.28
C TRP A 32 8.21 -6.56 -11.26
N ALA A 33 7.17 -5.92 -10.73
CA ALA A 33 6.15 -5.22 -11.53
C ALA A 33 6.71 -3.90 -12.11
N LEU A 34 7.62 -3.24 -11.35
CA LEU A 34 8.35 -2.05 -11.76
C LEU A 34 9.79 -2.10 -11.27
N THR A 35 10.71 -1.77 -12.14
CA THR A 35 12.05 -1.26 -11.84
C THR A 35 12.35 -0.09 -12.78
N PRO A 36 13.25 0.85 -12.44
CA PRO A 36 13.56 1.98 -13.31
C PRO A 36 13.97 1.59 -14.73
N ASP A 37 14.60 0.44 -14.89
CA ASP A 37 15.05 -0.08 -16.19
C ASP A 37 13.95 -0.82 -16.96
N ASN A 38 12.80 -1.07 -16.34
CA ASN A 38 11.72 -1.87 -16.93
C ASN A 38 10.33 -1.35 -16.51
N TYR A 39 10.02 -0.10 -16.83
CA TYR A 39 8.68 0.43 -16.65
C TYR A 39 7.77 -0.01 -17.81
N PRO A 40 6.60 -0.61 -17.53
CA PRO A 40 5.60 -0.91 -18.55
C PRO A 40 5.21 0.35 -19.33
N ALA A 41 4.97 0.22 -20.64
CA ALA A 41 4.62 1.36 -21.50
C ALA A 41 3.38 2.14 -21.01
N SER A 42 2.40 1.43 -20.41
CA SER A 42 1.22 2.05 -19.80
C SER A 42 1.56 2.92 -18.59
N PHE A 43 2.58 2.55 -17.83
CA PHE A 43 3.08 3.32 -16.68
C PHE A 43 3.94 4.50 -17.13
N GLN A 44 4.82 4.32 -18.12
CA GLN A 44 5.68 5.40 -18.65
C GLN A 44 4.87 6.60 -19.12
N LYS A 45 3.70 6.37 -19.72
CA LYS A 45 2.77 7.44 -20.16
C LYS A 45 2.24 8.31 -19.01
N MET A 46 2.28 7.79 -17.78
CA MET A 46 1.80 8.50 -16.60
C MET A 46 2.87 9.42 -15.99
N ILE A 47 4.16 9.21 -16.30
CA ILE A 47 5.26 10.03 -15.81
C ILE A 47 5.28 11.35 -16.57
N LYS A 48 5.13 12.45 -15.85
CA LYS A 48 5.13 13.81 -16.41
C LYS A 48 6.30 14.62 -15.85
N GLY A 49 7.28 14.94 -16.69
CA GLY A 49 8.44 15.74 -16.29
C GLY A 49 9.58 14.92 -15.67
N SER A 50 10.47 15.59 -14.95
CA SER A 50 11.66 14.97 -14.36
C SER A 50 11.35 14.10 -13.13
N VAL A 51 12.22 13.13 -12.89
CA VAL A 51 12.20 12.26 -11.71
C VAL A 51 13.34 12.66 -10.77
N HIS A 52 13.13 12.62 -9.48
CA HIS A 52 14.20 12.82 -8.49
C HIS A 52 15.13 11.60 -8.43
N ASP A 53 16.33 11.71 -8.98
CA ASP A 53 17.30 10.61 -9.06
C ASP A 53 17.92 10.18 -7.73
N SER A 54 17.87 11.06 -6.72
CA SER A 54 18.46 10.83 -5.38
C SER A 54 17.47 10.29 -4.35
N VAL A 55 16.24 9.97 -4.79
CA VAL A 55 15.17 9.36 -3.96
C VAL A 55 14.65 8.13 -4.69
N ASP A 56 14.29 7.12 -3.94
CA ASP A 56 13.58 5.94 -4.41
C ASP A 56 12.16 5.88 -3.85
N VAL A 57 11.27 5.27 -4.58
CA VAL A 57 9.93 4.90 -4.13
C VAL A 57 9.82 3.38 -4.13
N PHE A 58 9.59 2.78 -2.98
CA PHE A 58 9.24 1.37 -2.86
C PHE A 58 7.73 1.24 -2.69
N TYR A 59 7.05 0.74 -3.73
CA TYR A 59 5.60 0.67 -3.79
C TYR A 59 5.06 -0.74 -3.58
N VAL A 60 4.06 -0.89 -2.70
CA VAL A 60 3.36 -2.16 -2.45
C VAL A 60 1.87 -1.98 -2.74
N TYR A 61 1.38 -2.70 -3.75
CA TYR A 61 0.00 -2.58 -4.24
C TYR A 61 -1.02 -3.27 -3.30
N PRO A 62 -2.33 -2.92 -3.41
CA PRO A 62 -3.40 -3.60 -2.67
C PRO A 62 -3.65 -5.00 -3.21
N THR A 63 -4.36 -5.86 -2.45
CA THR A 63 -4.82 -7.12 -2.98
C THR A 63 -5.90 -6.92 -4.04
N LEU A 64 -5.81 -7.70 -5.11
CA LEU A 64 -6.81 -7.83 -6.16
C LEU A 64 -7.56 -9.18 -6.07
N LEU A 65 -7.25 -10.01 -5.07
CA LEU A 65 -7.93 -11.27 -4.81
C LEU A 65 -9.18 -10.99 -3.95
N LEU A 66 -10.24 -10.56 -4.62
CA LEU A 66 -11.50 -10.09 -4.01
C LEU A 66 -12.67 -11.04 -4.23
N ASP A 67 -12.57 -11.95 -5.20
CA ASP A 67 -13.64 -12.88 -5.58
C ASP A 67 -13.89 -13.89 -4.46
N LYS A 68 -15.07 -13.85 -3.86
CA LYS A 68 -15.49 -14.67 -2.73
C LYS A 68 -15.48 -16.17 -3.04
N GLU A 69 -15.71 -16.53 -4.29
CA GLU A 69 -15.73 -17.92 -4.75
C GLU A 69 -14.32 -18.47 -5.01
N ASN A 70 -13.29 -17.62 -5.04
CA ASN A 70 -11.93 -18.07 -5.23
C ASN A 70 -11.41 -18.78 -3.96
N PRO A 71 -11.09 -20.08 -4.02
CA PRO A 71 -10.69 -20.85 -2.83
C PRO A 71 -9.29 -20.49 -2.32
N ARG A 72 -8.44 -19.86 -3.13
CA ARG A 72 -7.04 -19.58 -2.80
C ARG A 72 -6.94 -18.58 -1.64
N TRP A 73 -6.00 -18.81 -0.76
CA TRP A 73 -5.61 -17.85 0.27
C TRP A 73 -4.62 -16.81 -0.26
N ASN A 74 -3.73 -17.22 -1.16
CA ASN A 74 -2.75 -16.33 -1.80
C ASN A 74 -2.76 -16.58 -3.31
N ILE A 75 -2.43 -15.56 -4.08
CA ILE A 75 -2.22 -15.66 -5.52
C ILE A 75 -0.81 -16.18 -5.77
N ASP A 76 -0.69 -17.07 -6.75
CA ASP A 76 0.61 -17.45 -7.27
C ASP A 76 1.27 -16.26 -7.96
N ILE A 77 2.56 -16.06 -7.72
CA ILE A 77 3.32 -14.97 -8.33
C ILE A 77 3.35 -15.06 -9.85
N ASP A 78 3.25 -16.28 -10.40
CA ASP A 78 3.29 -16.55 -11.84
C ASP A 78 1.90 -16.54 -12.52
N ASP A 79 0.83 -16.23 -11.77
CA ASP A 79 -0.52 -16.07 -12.32
C ASP A 79 -0.56 -14.87 -13.28
N SER A 80 -0.49 -15.15 -14.59
CA SER A 80 -0.41 -14.13 -15.65
C SER A 80 -1.61 -13.19 -15.66
N VAL A 81 -2.81 -13.70 -15.32
CA VAL A 81 -4.04 -12.88 -15.26
C VAL A 81 -3.95 -11.84 -14.16
N PHE A 82 -3.45 -12.24 -12.97
CA PHE A 82 -3.24 -11.29 -11.87
C PHE A 82 -2.07 -10.34 -12.14
N ARG A 83 -0.98 -10.80 -12.77
CA ARG A 83 0.12 -9.90 -13.19
C ARG A 83 -0.38 -8.80 -14.12
N GLU A 84 -1.17 -9.15 -15.13
CA GLU A 84 -1.75 -8.17 -16.04
C GLU A 84 -2.68 -7.18 -15.31
N LYS A 85 -3.56 -7.68 -14.44
CA LYS A 85 -4.42 -6.83 -13.60
C LYS A 85 -3.62 -5.89 -12.71
N ILE A 86 -2.52 -6.35 -12.09
CA ILE A 86 -1.65 -5.53 -11.26
C ILE A 86 -1.05 -4.40 -12.08
N ILE A 87 -0.48 -4.69 -13.24
CA ILE A 87 0.15 -3.70 -14.12
C ILE A 87 -0.89 -2.67 -14.60
N ASN A 88 -2.06 -3.11 -15.04
CA ASN A 88 -3.07 -2.26 -15.66
C ASN A 88 -4.00 -1.54 -14.65
N SER A 89 -3.88 -1.83 -13.36
CA SER A 89 -4.69 -1.19 -12.32
C SER A 89 -3.82 -0.51 -11.25
N PRO A 90 -3.40 -1.14 -10.13
CA PRO A 90 -2.69 -0.41 -9.08
C PRO A 90 -1.33 0.15 -9.53
N ILE A 91 -0.60 -0.52 -10.41
CA ILE A 91 0.65 0.02 -10.94
C ILE A 91 0.38 1.26 -11.77
N LYS A 92 -0.52 1.17 -12.74
CA LYS A 92 -0.82 2.27 -13.65
C LYS A 92 -1.48 3.46 -12.96
N PHE A 93 -2.49 3.21 -12.11
CA PHE A 93 -3.36 4.25 -11.58
C PHE A 93 -3.04 4.69 -10.15
N GLN A 94 -2.25 3.92 -9.40
CA GLN A 94 -1.85 4.28 -8.04
C GLN A 94 -0.35 4.56 -7.95
N ALA A 95 0.52 3.59 -8.25
CA ALA A 95 1.98 3.77 -8.16
C ALA A 95 2.48 4.99 -8.94
N SER A 96 1.85 5.30 -10.06
CA SER A 96 2.18 6.46 -10.90
C SER A 96 2.03 7.81 -10.20
N ALA A 97 1.27 7.92 -9.11
CA ALA A 97 1.19 9.13 -8.32
C ALA A 97 2.53 9.51 -7.67
N TRP A 98 3.43 8.55 -7.45
CA TRP A 98 4.76 8.78 -6.87
C TRP A 98 5.90 8.77 -7.91
N ALA A 99 5.59 8.53 -9.19
CA ALA A 99 6.61 8.28 -10.21
C ALA A 99 7.59 9.45 -10.44
N ASN A 100 7.21 10.69 -10.15
CA ASN A 100 8.10 11.85 -10.27
C ASN A 100 8.89 12.14 -8.98
N ALA A 101 8.51 11.54 -7.85
CA ALA A 101 9.15 11.79 -6.57
C ALA A 101 10.47 11.00 -6.39
N GLY A 102 10.67 9.93 -7.16
CA GLY A 102 11.86 9.09 -7.10
C GLY A 102 11.83 7.92 -8.08
N LYS A 103 12.93 7.18 -8.14
CA LYS A 103 13.03 5.93 -8.90
C LYS A 103 12.10 4.89 -8.28
N LEU A 104 11.14 4.37 -9.04
CA LEU A 104 10.07 3.54 -8.50
C LEU A 104 10.35 2.06 -8.68
N TYR A 105 10.20 1.32 -7.59
CA TYR A 105 10.33 -0.13 -7.49
C TYR A 105 9.03 -0.73 -6.92
N ALA A 106 8.52 -1.77 -7.55
CA ALA A 106 7.36 -2.50 -7.04
C ALA A 106 7.54 -4.00 -7.30
N PRO A 107 7.65 -4.84 -6.27
CA PRO A 107 7.73 -6.28 -6.44
C PRO A 107 6.38 -6.88 -6.78
N PHE A 108 6.34 -7.98 -7.54
CA PHE A 108 5.24 -8.92 -7.45
C PHE A 108 5.36 -9.69 -6.13
N TYR A 109 4.23 -9.97 -5.49
CA TYR A 109 4.18 -10.75 -4.25
C TYR A 109 2.89 -11.57 -4.19
N ARG A 110 2.89 -12.64 -3.42
CA ARG A 110 1.72 -13.51 -3.24
C ARG A 110 0.67 -12.83 -2.36
N GLN A 111 -0.04 -11.85 -2.93
CA GLN A 111 -1.09 -11.11 -2.23
C GLN A 111 -2.12 -12.04 -1.58
N ALA A 112 -2.50 -11.73 -0.35
CA ALA A 112 -3.50 -12.48 0.39
C ALA A 112 -4.91 -12.12 -0.07
N HIS A 113 -5.82 -13.09 0.01
CA HIS A 113 -7.24 -12.86 -0.26
C HIS A 113 -7.81 -11.84 0.73
N ILE A 114 -8.73 -10.99 0.28
CA ILE A 114 -9.37 -9.97 1.15
C ILE A 114 -10.04 -10.59 2.39
N ARG A 115 -10.56 -11.82 2.29
CA ARG A 115 -11.14 -12.55 3.43
C ARG A 115 -10.17 -12.80 4.57
N ALA A 116 -8.85 -12.69 4.35
CA ALA A 116 -7.84 -12.88 5.38
C ALA A 116 -8.06 -11.93 6.58
N TYR A 117 -8.51 -10.71 6.33
CA TYR A 117 -8.77 -9.72 7.37
C TYR A 117 -9.97 -10.06 8.27
N SER A 118 -10.93 -10.82 7.78
CA SER A 118 -12.10 -11.28 8.56
C SER A 118 -11.95 -12.68 9.14
N ASN A 119 -10.87 -13.40 8.80
CA ASN A 119 -10.63 -14.78 9.18
C ASN A 119 -9.21 -15.00 9.73
N LEU A 120 -8.71 -14.07 10.54
CA LEU A 120 -7.32 -14.08 11.04
C LEU A 120 -6.95 -15.41 11.71
N GLU A 121 -7.84 -15.97 12.54
CA GLU A 121 -7.56 -17.20 13.28
C GLU A 121 -7.76 -18.48 12.44
N ASN A 122 -8.36 -18.39 11.25
CA ASN A 122 -8.67 -19.50 10.37
C ASN A 122 -7.88 -19.42 9.03
N GLY A 123 -6.55 -19.21 9.12
CA GLY A 123 -5.66 -19.17 7.95
C GLY A 123 -5.40 -17.76 7.38
N GLY A 124 -6.16 -16.75 7.80
CA GLY A 124 -5.96 -15.37 7.35
C GLY A 124 -4.62 -14.79 7.78
N ARG A 125 -4.20 -15.04 9.03
CA ARG A 125 -2.91 -14.61 9.57
C ARG A 125 -1.75 -15.20 8.77
N ASP A 126 -1.79 -16.51 8.50
CA ASP A 126 -0.76 -17.22 7.74
C ASP A 126 -0.67 -16.69 6.30
N SER A 127 -1.83 -16.46 5.68
CA SER A 127 -1.92 -15.87 4.35
C SER A 127 -1.28 -14.47 4.27
N LEU A 128 -1.58 -13.60 5.24
CA LEU A 128 -0.96 -12.27 5.33
C LEU A 128 0.54 -12.36 5.62
N LEU A 129 0.98 -13.35 6.41
CA LEU A 129 2.40 -13.57 6.69
C LEU A 129 3.16 -14.05 5.44
N VAL A 130 2.58 -14.93 4.62
CA VAL A 130 3.15 -15.32 3.32
C VAL A 130 3.38 -14.08 2.45
N ALA A 131 2.36 -13.23 2.32
CA ALA A 131 2.43 -11.99 1.54
C ALA A 131 3.48 -11.02 2.09
N TYR A 132 3.54 -10.84 3.42
CA TYR A 132 4.55 -9.99 4.06
C TYR A 132 5.97 -10.52 3.84
N ASN A 133 6.19 -11.81 3.97
CA ASN A 133 7.52 -12.42 3.79
C ASN A 133 8.04 -12.19 2.37
N ASP A 134 7.18 -12.19 1.35
CA ASP A 134 7.55 -11.87 -0.01
C ASP A 134 7.95 -10.39 -0.14
N VAL A 135 7.11 -9.47 0.37
CA VAL A 135 7.40 -8.03 0.37
C VAL A 135 8.69 -7.72 1.14
N ARG A 136 8.91 -8.39 2.27
CA ARG A 136 10.12 -8.28 3.08
C ARG A 136 11.37 -8.74 2.30
N ALA A 137 11.28 -9.89 1.63
CA ALA A 137 12.39 -10.42 0.83
C ALA A 137 12.73 -9.48 -0.34
N ALA A 138 11.71 -8.94 -1.01
CA ALA A 138 11.89 -7.94 -2.05
C ALA A 138 12.54 -6.66 -1.52
N PHE A 139 12.13 -6.20 -0.33
CA PHE A 139 12.67 -4.99 0.28
C PHE A 139 14.16 -5.16 0.68
N ILE A 140 14.53 -6.32 1.22
CA ILE A 140 15.94 -6.65 1.51
C ILE A 140 16.76 -6.62 0.22
N TYR A 141 16.30 -7.32 -0.83
CA TYR A 141 16.97 -7.32 -2.13
C TYR A 141 17.12 -5.90 -2.69
N TYR A 142 16.05 -5.08 -2.60
CA TYR A 142 16.06 -3.68 -3.01
C TYR A 142 17.13 -2.87 -2.26
N LEU A 143 17.24 -3.01 -0.94
CA LEU A 143 18.25 -2.30 -0.14
C LEU A 143 19.67 -2.70 -0.55
N GLU A 144 19.93 -3.99 -0.74
CA GLU A 144 21.25 -4.52 -1.06
C GLU A 144 21.71 -4.19 -2.49
N HIS A 145 20.79 -4.22 -3.45
CA HIS A 145 21.16 -4.16 -4.87
C HIS A 145 20.77 -2.86 -5.57
N PHE A 146 19.68 -2.20 -5.16
CA PHE A 146 19.12 -1.06 -5.89
C PHE A 146 19.28 0.28 -5.16
N ASN A 147 19.03 0.38 -3.86
CA ASN A 147 18.89 1.67 -3.17
C ASN A 147 20.15 2.54 -3.16
N LYS A 148 21.32 1.96 -2.93
CA LYS A 148 22.62 2.69 -2.91
C LYS A 148 22.64 3.92 -1.96
N GLY A 149 21.93 3.85 -0.83
CA GLY A 149 21.89 4.92 0.18
C GLY A 149 21.03 6.13 -0.16
N ARG A 150 20.20 6.05 -1.22
CA ARG A 150 19.24 7.12 -1.54
C ARG A 150 18.13 7.25 -0.52
N GLY A 151 17.46 8.41 -0.48
CA GLY A 151 16.26 8.62 0.31
C GLY A 151 15.15 7.65 -0.13
N ILE A 152 14.30 7.22 0.82
CA ILE A 152 13.28 6.19 0.57
C ILE A 152 11.89 6.77 0.86
N ILE A 153 11.02 6.73 -0.13
CA ILE A 153 9.57 6.84 0.04
C ILE A 153 9.01 5.42 0.08
N LEU A 154 8.29 5.07 1.15
CA LEU A 154 7.46 3.89 1.17
C LEU A 154 6.04 4.29 0.76
N ALA A 155 5.48 3.66 -0.26
CA ALA A 155 4.15 3.98 -0.76
C ALA A 155 3.33 2.71 -0.97
N GLY A 156 2.05 2.73 -0.58
CA GLY A 156 1.19 1.59 -0.77
C GLY A 156 -0.28 1.94 -0.56
N HIS A 157 -1.14 0.92 -0.68
CA HIS A 157 -2.56 1.07 -0.43
C HIS A 157 -3.14 -0.22 0.16
N SER A 158 -4.07 -0.10 1.11
CA SER A 158 -4.82 -1.22 1.68
C SER A 158 -3.89 -2.33 2.20
N GLN A 159 -3.90 -3.54 1.63
CA GLN A 159 -3.00 -4.62 2.02
C GLN A 159 -1.52 -4.23 1.87
N GLY A 160 -1.16 -3.44 0.85
CA GLY A 160 0.17 -2.88 0.71
C GLY A 160 0.56 -2.01 1.91
N SER A 161 -0.36 -1.18 2.42
CA SER A 161 -0.13 -0.37 3.63
C SER A 161 0.06 -1.23 4.88
N THR A 162 -0.66 -2.37 5.00
CA THR A 162 -0.44 -3.35 6.08
C THR A 162 0.99 -3.87 6.05
N HIS A 163 1.49 -4.29 4.89
CA HIS A 163 2.85 -4.81 4.77
C HIS A 163 3.91 -3.73 4.99
N LEU A 164 3.68 -2.52 4.48
CA LEU A 164 4.58 -1.39 4.72
C LEU A 164 4.65 -0.97 6.18
N SER A 165 3.57 -1.09 6.94
CA SER A 165 3.63 -0.81 8.39
C SER A 165 4.53 -1.80 9.14
N LEU A 166 4.54 -3.06 8.72
CA LEU A 166 5.46 -4.06 9.25
C LEU A 166 6.91 -3.78 8.85
N LEU A 167 7.16 -3.38 7.59
CA LEU A 167 8.49 -2.95 7.15
C LEU A 167 8.98 -1.73 7.95
N LEU A 168 8.11 -0.74 8.18
CA LEU A 168 8.45 0.43 9.00
C LEU A 168 8.90 0.01 10.40
N LYS A 169 8.15 -0.88 11.06
CA LYS A 169 8.50 -1.40 12.40
C LYS A 169 9.80 -2.20 12.39
N GLU A 170 10.02 -3.00 11.37
CA GLU A 170 11.17 -3.91 11.31
C GLU A 170 12.47 -3.19 10.90
N PHE A 171 12.42 -2.28 9.93
CA PHE A 171 13.62 -1.72 9.28
C PHE A 171 13.90 -0.26 9.63
N PHE A 172 12.88 0.52 10.02
CA PHE A 172 13.02 1.96 10.18
C PHE A 172 12.84 2.44 11.62
N ASP A 173 11.81 1.99 12.34
CA ASP A 173 11.40 2.56 13.62
C ASP A 173 12.50 2.40 14.69
N GLY A 174 13.18 3.50 15.01
CA GLY A 174 14.35 3.51 15.89
C GLY A 174 15.62 2.87 15.31
N LYS A 175 15.67 2.67 13.98
CA LYS A 175 16.81 2.05 13.29
C LYS A 175 17.60 3.09 12.47
N GLU A 176 18.83 2.73 12.10
CA GLU A 176 19.70 3.61 11.29
C GLU A 176 19.06 3.97 9.94
N LEU A 177 18.33 3.02 9.32
CA LEU A 177 17.65 3.23 8.04
C LEU A 177 16.56 4.32 8.10
N GLN A 178 16.06 4.66 9.31
CA GLN A 178 15.11 5.77 9.47
C GLN A 178 15.65 7.10 8.95
N LYS A 179 16.96 7.32 8.98
CA LYS A 179 17.61 8.52 8.42
C LYS A 179 17.41 8.67 6.90
N GLN A 180 17.11 7.57 6.21
CA GLN A 180 16.81 7.56 4.79
C GLN A 180 15.31 7.69 4.51
N LEU A 181 14.44 7.65 5.52
CA LEU A 181 12.99 7.77 5.32
C LEU A 181 12.63 9.20 4.90
N VAL A 182 12.22 9.37 3.66
CA VAL A 182 11.63 10.63 3.16
C VAL A 182 10.20 10.75 3.68
N ALA A 183 9.38 9.74 3.40
CA ALA A 183 7.99 9.66 3.83
C ALA A 183 7.43 8.23 3.67
N ALA A 184 6.46 7.86 4.51
CA ALA A 184 5.63 6.68 4.28
C ALA A 184 4.18 7.10 3.99
N TYR A 185 3.68 6.78 2.80
CA TYR A 185 2.28 6.96 2.39
C TYR A 185 1.57 5.62 2.51
N ILE A 186 0.76 5.45 3.56
CA ILE A 186 0.12 4.17 3.92
C ILE A 186 -1.40 4.30 4.09
N PRO A 187 -2.15 4.82 3.08
CA PRO A 187 -3.60 4.94 3.15
C PRO A 187 -4.33 3.60 3.08
N GLY A 188 -5.61 3.61 3.48
CA GLY A 188 -6.53 2.50 3.35
C GLY A 188 -6.59 1.55 4.54
N ILE A 189 -5.81 1.81 5.59
CA ILE A 189 -5.81 1.05 6.85
C ILE A 189 -5.90 2.05 8.02
N GLY A 190 -6.56 1.64 9.11
CA GLY A 190 -6.66 2.44 10.33
C GLY A 190 -5.48 2.21 11.26
N PHE A 191 -4.55 3.14 11.30
CA PHE A 191 -3.39 3.13 12.21
C PHE A 191 -3.66 3.97 13.46
N GLU A 192 -3.01 3.61 14.57
CA GLU A 192 -2.99 4.46 15.75
C GLU A 192 -2.10 5.70 15.52
N ARG A 193 -2.35 6.80 16.26
CA ARG A 193 -1.51 7.99 16.18
C ARG A 193 -0.06 7.73 16.60
N ASN A 194 0.11 6.82 17.53
CA ASN A 194 1.40 6.30 18.05
C ASN A 194 1.70 4.90 17.53
N GLU A 195 1.35 4.60 16.28
CA GLU A 195 1.56 3.30 15.63
C GLU A 195 3.04 2.87 15.66
N PHE A 196 3.94 3.85 15.60
CA PHE A 196 5.38 3.69 15.63
C PHE A 196 5.98 4.42 16.84
N GLN A 197 7.15 3.95 17.33
CA GLN A 197 7.80 4.54 18.49
C GLN A 197 8.50 5.87 18.17
N THR A 198 9.12 5.97 17.01
CA THR A 198 9.95 7.11 16.60
C THR A 198 9.57 7.75 15.28
N ILE A 199 8.70 7.10 14.48
CA ILE A 199 8.23 7.60 13.19
C ILE A 199 6.92 8.38 13.42
N PRO A 200 6.92 9.73 13.34
CA PRO A 200 5.75 10.54 13.65
C PRO A 200 4.71 10.54 12.52
N LEU A 201 3.43 10.75 12.88
CA LEU A 201 2.43 11.20 11.92
C LEU A 201 2.81 12.60 11.42
N MET A 202 3.00 12.76 10.12
CA MET A 202 3.31 14.06 9.52
C MET A 202 2.05 14.90 9.37
N ILE A 203 2.11 16.13 9.86
CA ILE A 203 1.00 17.09 9.88
C ILE A 203 1.35 18.41 9.17
N GLN A 204 2.44 18.43 8.42
CA GLN A 204 2.85 19.55 7.56
C GLN A 204 3.21 19.00 6.17
N LYS A 205 2.92 19.78 5.14
CA LYS A 205 3.06 19.34 3.74
C LYS A 205 4.49 19.01 3.30
N ASP A 206 5.48 19.64 3.91
CA ASP A 206 6.92 19.52 3.61
C ASP A 206 7.71 18.71 4.66
N GLN A 207 7.02 18.22 5.70
CA GLN A 207 7.61 17.38 6.74
C GLN A 207 8.11 16.06 6.17
N THR A 208 9.29 15.60 6.63
CA THR A 208 9.93 14.34 6.21
C THR A 208 10.27 13.46 7.40
N GLY A 209 10.55 12.18 7.17
CA GLY A 209 10.95 11.22 8.22
C GLY A 209 9.79 10.61 9.00
N GLY A 210 8.55 10.74 8.51
CA GLY A 210 7.36 10.25 9.16
C GLY A 210 6.40 9.52 8.20
N PHE A 211 5.17 9.29 8.67
CA PHE A 211 4.12 8.67 7.86
C PHE A 211 2.90 9.57 7.68
N VAL A 212 2.12 9.29 6.66
CA VAL A 212 0.79 9.86 6.42
C VAL A 212 -0.19 8.73 6.08
N THR A 213 -1.43 8.88 6.55
CA THR A 213 -2.49 7.91 6.31
C THR A 213 -3.85 8.58 6.24
N TRP A 214 -4.74 7.99 5.49
CA TRP A 214 -6.16 8.34 5.39
C TRP A 214 -6.99 7.17 4.90
N ASN A 215 -8.29 7.24 5.11
CA ASN A 215 -9.29 6.33 4.55
C ASN A 215 -10.43 7.17 4.00
N THR A 216 -10.79 6.97 2.74
CA THR A 216 -11.79 7.82 2.06
C THR A 216 -13.17 7.20 2.11
N HIS A 217 -14.13 7.99 2.59
CA HIS A 217 -15.52 7.55 2.75
C HIS A 217 -16.52 8.54 2.14
N LYS A 218 -17.73 8.04 1.88
CA LYS A 218 -18.90 8.88 1.64
C LYS A 218 -19.25 9.66 2.90
N LYS A 219 -19.96 10.77 2.75
CA LYS A 219 -20.43 11.62 3.84
C LYS A 219 -21.16 10.86 4.96
N LYS A 220 -21.85 9.74 4.61
CA LYS A 220 -22.57 8.92 5.58
C LYS A 220 -21.83 7.61 5.83
N LEU A 221 -21.25 7.47 7.01
CA LEU A 221 -20.65 6.23 7.52
C LEU A 221 -21.71 5.41 8.24
N ASP A 222 -21.67 4.07 8.05
CA ASP A 222 -22.35 3.18 8.96
C ASP A 222 -21.68 3.17 10.34
N GLN A 223 -22.44 2.76 11.37
CA GLN A 223 -21.96 2.80 12.76
C GLN A 223 -20.77 1.88 13.01
N ARG A 224 -20.67 0.76 12.31
CA ARG A 224 -19.56 -0.20 12.44
C ARG A 224 -18.26 0.38 11.92
N THR A 225 -18.31 0.94 10.72
CA THR A 225 -17.15 1.60 10.09
C THR A 225 -16.71 2.81 10.91
N ALA A 226 -17.64 3.59 11.47
CA ALA A 226 -17.33 4.72 12.34
C ALA A 226 -16.55 4.30 13.59
N LYS A 227 -16.92 3.18 14.23
CA LYS A 227 -16.20 2.64 15.42
C LYS A 227 -14.79 2.20 15.07
N TRP A 228 -14.60 1.60 13.88
CA TRP A 228 -13.30 1.07 13.45
C TRP A 228 -12.26 2.17 13.22
N HIS A 229 -12.70 3.35 12.80
CA HIS A 229 -11.80 4.46 12.48
C HIS A 229 -11.71 5.53 13.57
N LEU A 230 -12.60 5.49 14.58
CA LEU A 230 -12.64 6.50 15.63
C LEU A 230 -11.30 6.56 16.39
N GLY A 231 -10.69 7.75 16.45
CA GLY A 231 -9.43 8.00 17.14
C GLY A 231 -8.18 7.62 16.34
N LYS A 232 -8.32 6.97 15.17
CA LYS A 232 -7.19 6.59 14.32
C LYS A 232 -6.47 7.80 13.74
N ALA A 233 -5.20 7.59 13.37
CA ALA A 233 -4.42 8.55 12.64
C ALA A 233 -5.08 8.88 11.30
N VAL A 234 -5.18 10.15 10.98
CA VAL A 234 -5.72 10.63 9.71
C VAL A 234 -5.15 12.01 9.40
N ILE A 235 -4.80 12.24 8.15
CA ILE A 235 -4.52 13.57 7.60
C ILE A 235 -5.47 13.88 6.45
N ASN A 236 -5.62 15.16 6.14
CA ASN A 236 -6.33 15.59 4.93
C ASN A 236 -5.35 15.58 3.75
N PRO A 237 -5.51 14.69 2.75
CA PRO A 237 -4.54 14.57 1.66
C PRO A 237 -4.60 15.72 0.63
N VAL A 238 -5.50 16.70 0.82
CA VAL A 238 -5.52 17.94 0.03
C VAL A 238 -4.64 19.01 0.67
N THR A 239 -4.65 19.12 2.01
CA THR A 239 -3.88 20.14 2.76
C THR A 239 -2.60 19.59 3.39
N TRP A 240 -2.51 18.25 3.50
CA TRP A 240 -1.38 17.50 4.11
C TRP A 240 -1.17 17.81 5.60
N ASP A 241 -2.26 18.10 6.29
CA ASP A 241 -2.32 18.39 7.71
C ASP A 241 -3.58 17.77 8.35
N THR A 242 -3.94 18.22 9.54
CA THR A 242 -5.15 17.78 10.26
C THR A 242 -6.32 18.75 10.09
N ALA A 243 -6.31 19.62 9.07
CA ALA A 243 -7.43 20.52 8.80
C ALA A 243 -8.74 19.75 8.61
N SER A 244 -9.76 20.15 9.35
CA SER A 244 -11.06 19.47 9.34
C SER A 244 -11.82 19.59 8.03
N TYR A 245 -11.44 20.56 7.18
CA TYR A 245 -12.08 20.85 5.91
C TYR A 245 -11.10 21.39 4.88
N ALA A 246 -11.23 20.94 3.63
CA ALA A 246 -10.65 21.63 2.47
C ALA A 246 -11.70 21.77 1.36
N ALA A 247 -11.82 22.99 0.84
CA ALA A 247 -12.71 23.29 -0.27
C ALA A 247 -12.17 22.68 -1.57
N ARG A 248 -13.06 22.29 -2.48
CA ARG A 248 -12.74 21.63 -3.75
C ARG A 248 -11.73 22.37 -4.62
N GLN A 249 -11.66 23.69 -4.51
CA GLN A 249 -10.70 24.51 -5.26
C GLN A 249 -9.24 24.21 -4.93
N PHE A 250 -8.96 23.60 -3.77
CA PHE A 250 -7.63 23.19 -3.34
C PHE A 250 -7.28 21.76 -3.77
N HIS A 251 -8.27 20.94 -4.14
CA HIS A 251 -8.07 19.60 -4.66
C HIS A 251 -7.42 19.64 -6.05
N GLN A 252 -6.23 19.09 -6.18
CA GLN A 252 -5.41 19.22 -7.39
C GLN A 252 -5.89 18.31 -8.51
N GLY A 253 -6.43 17.14 -8.18
CA GLY A 253 -7.06 16.29 -9.18
C GLY A 253 -7.08 14.80 -8.87
N PHE A 254 -8.15 14.14 -9.27
CA PHE A 254 -8.23 12.69 -9.25
C PHE A 254 -8.06 12.08 -10.66
N LEU A 255 -7.39 10.94 -10.69
CA LEU A 255 -7.18 10.17 -11.91
C LEU A 255 -8.27 9.11 -12.05
N PHE A 256 -9.09 9.23 -13.10
CA PHE A 256 -10.15 8.26 -13.38
C PHE A 256 -9.66 7.14 -14.31
N SER A 257 -10.40 6.02 -14.36
CA SER A 257 -10.05 4.84 -15.17
C SER A 257 -9.97 5.09 -16.69
N ASN A 258 -10.52 6.21 -17.17
CA ASN A 258 -10.38 6.67 -18.56
C ASN A 258 -9.09 7.47 -18.81
N GLU A 259 -8.14 7.44 -17.88
CA GLU A 259 -6.85 8.16 -17.91
C GLU A 259 -6.96 9.69 -17.88
N LYS A 260 -8.16 10.23 -17.61
CA LYS A 260 -8.36 11.68 -17.48
C LYS A 260 -8.23 12.14 -16.05
N MET A 261 -7.59 13.30 -15.90
CA MET A 261 -7.49 14.02 -14.63
C MET A 261 -8.68 14.97 -14.47
N TYR A 262 -9.32 14.91 -13.30
CA TYR A 262 -10.44 15.80 -12.96
C TYR A 262 -10.06 16.64 -11.74
N VAL A 263 -9.78 17.90 -11.97
CA VAL A 263 -9.37 18.88 -10.94
C VAL A 263 -10.58 19.45 -10.20
N HIS A 264 -10.35 19.96 -9.00
CA HIS A 264 -11.37 20.68 -8.19
C HIS A 264 -12.69 19.91 -8.05
N SER A 265 -12.61 18.58 -7.83
CA SER A 265 -13.76 17.70 -7.99
C SER A 265 -14.60 17.54 -6.74
N PHE A 266 -14.04 17.71 -5.53
CA PHE A 266 -14.77 17.50 -4.28
C PHE A 266 -14.17 18.28 -3.11
N ASN A 267 -15.00 18.53 -2.10
CA ASN A 267 -14.54 18.99 -0.79
C ASN A 267 -14.14 17.79 0.07
N THR A 268 -13.18 17.99 0.98
CA THR A 268 -12.81 17.00 1.99
C THR A 268 -13.21 17.46 3.38
N HIS A 269 -13.57 16.51 4.23
CA HIS A 269 -13.87 16.73 5.65
C HIS A 269 -13.20 15.63 6.47
N LEU A 270 -12.35 15.99 7.43
CA LEU A 270 -11.86 15.05 8.43
C LEU A 270 -12.91 14.88 9.52
N LYS A 271 -13.38 13.66 9.70
CA LYS A 271 -14.32 13.32 10.76
C LYS A 271 -14.20 11.87 11.19
N ASN A 272 -14.12 11.62 12.49
CA ASN A 272 -14.09 10.26 13.08
C ASN A 272 -12.95 9.38 12.53
N GLY A 273 -11.76 9.93 12.29
CA GLY A 273 -10.60 9.18 11.81
C GLY A 273 -10.62 8.84 10.32
N VAL A 274 -11.51 9.45 9.53
CA VAL A 274 -11.60 9.26 8.07
C VAL A 274 -11.70 10.59 7.32
N VAL A 275 -11.40 10.54 6.04
CA VAL A 275 -11.63 11.63 5.08
C VAL A 275 -12.97 11.41 4.37
N TRP A 276 -13.95 12.26 4.66
CA TRP A 276 -15.20 12.27 3.93
C TRP A 276 -15.08 13.19 2.75
N ILE A 277 -15.53 12.76 1.58
CA ILE A 277 -15.58 13.60 0.40
C ILE A 277 -17.02 13.86 -0.04
N SER A 278 -17.27 15.04 -0.59
CA SER A 278 -18.52 15.31 -1.31
C SER A 278 -18.53 14.48 -2.62
N THR A 279 -19.72 14.27 -3.21
CA THR A 279 -19.83 13.58 -4.50
C THR A 279 -18.92 14.28 -5.52
N PRO A 280 -17.99 13.53 -6.17
CA PRO A 280 -17.09 14.12 -7.13
C PRO A 280 -17.79 14.77 -8.33
N HIS A 281 -17.32 15.95 -8.74
CA HIS A 281 -17.79 16.66 -9.92
C HIS A 281 -17.01 16.20 -11.16
N PHE A 282 -17.59 15.31 -11.93
CA PHE A 282 -17.04 14.81 -13.21
C PHE A 282 -18.15 14.17 -14.05
N PRO A 283 -17.98 13.91 -15.36
CA PRO A 283 -19.02 13.41 -16.25
C PRO A 283 -19.70 12.11 -15.81
N TYR A 284 -18.95 11.21 -15.14
CA TYR A 284 -19.45 9.91 -14.69
C TYR A 284 -19.82 9.90 -13.19
N ARG A 285 -20.19 11.04 -12.62
CA ARG A 285 -20.49 11.18 -11.18
C ARG A 285 -21.57 10.22 -10.65
N TYR A 286 -22.43 9.71 -11.53
CA TYR A 286 -23.44 8.72 -11.16
C TYR A 286 -22.84 7.40 -10.64
N LEU A 287 -21.63 7.02 -11.09
CA LEU A 287 -20.91 5.85 -10.58
C LEU A 287 -20.56 5.99 -9.10
N ALA A 288 -20.37 7.20 -8.61
CA ALA A 288 -20.12 7.44 -7.20
C ALA A 288 -21.31 7.08 -6.30
N PHE A 289 -22.52 7.08 -6.82
CA PHE A 289 -23.72 6.69 -6.06
C PHE A 289 -23.82 5.18 -5.87
N THR A 290 -23.27 4.38 -6.78
CA THR A 290 -23.32 2.91 -6.74
C THR A 290 -22.23 2.31 -5.82
N MET A 291 -21.24 3.10 -5.41
CA MET A 291 -20.17 2.63 -4.54
C MET A 291 -20.61 2.69 -3.07
N ASP A 292 -20.32 1.65 -2.29
CA ASP A 292 -20.60 1.62 -0.85
C ASP A 292 -19.66 2.54 -0.05
N ASN A 293 -18.40 2.59 -0.46
CA ASN A 293 -17.39 3.49 0.10
C ASN A 293 -16.40 3.90 -1.02
N TYR A 294 -15.40 4.69 -0.68
CA TYR A 294 -14.39 5.15 -1.63
C TYR A 294 -13.00 4.57 -1.38
N HIS A 295 -12.90 3.52 -0.57
CA HIS A 295 -11.63 2.88 -0.20
C HIS A 295 -10.76 2.51 -1.42
N VAL A 296 -11.36 1.95 -2.47
CA VAL A 296 -10.62 1.61 -3.71
C VAL A 296 -10.01 2.83 -4.40
N GLY A 297 -10.52 4.02 -4.10
CA GLY A 297 -10.07 5.30 -4.64
C GLY A 297 -9.15 6.09 -3.71
N ASP A 298 -8.73 5.56 -2.57
CA ASP A 298 -7.90 6.31 -1.60
C ASP A 298 -6.69 7.00 -2.24
N VAL A 299 -6.05 6.37 -3.22
CA VAL A 299 -4.95 6.96 -3.98
C VAL A 299 -5.46 7.74 -5.19
N ASN A 300 -6.32 7.14 -5.99
CA ASN A 300 -6.77 7.72 -7.26
C ASN A 300 -7.49 9.07 -7.08
N LEU A 301 -8.29 9.20 -6.03
CA LEU A 301 -9.03 10.42 -5.71
C LEU A 301 -8.10 11.61 -5.40
N PHE A 302 -6.90 11.35 -4.90
CA PHE A 302 -5.92 12.38 -4.55
C PHE A 302 -4.64 12.26 -5.37
N TRP A 303 -4.73 11.72 -6.59
CA TRP A 303 -3.56 11.36 -7.38
C TRP A 303 -2.60 12.53 -7.60
N GLU A 304 -3.11 13.68 -8.02
CA GLU A 304 -2.30 14.87 -8.27
C GLU A 304 -1.84 15.54 -6.96
N ASP A 305 -2.68 15.51 -5.92
CA ASP A 305 -2.30 15.99 -4.58
C ASP A 305 -1.12 15.17 -4.03
N ILE A 306 -1.16 13.84 -4.20
CA ILE A 306 -0.07 12.93 -3.81
C ILE A 306 1.18 13.24 -4.63
N ARG A 307 1.05 13.38 -5.95
CA ARG A 307 2.19 13.63 -6.84
C ARG A 307 2.96 14.88 -6.44
N GLN A 308 2.24 15.98 -6.25
CA GLN A 308 2.85 17.25 -5.86
C GLN A 308 3.48 17.19 -4.47
N ASN A 309 2.80 16.56 -3.52
CA ASN A 309 3.32 16.43 -2.16
C ASN A 309 4.55 15.52 -2.08
N ALA A 310 4.55 14.40 -2.80
CA ALA A 310 5.69 13.49 -2.80
C ALA A 310 6.94 14.15 -3.41
N ILE A 311 6.80 14.91 -4.49
CA ILE A 311 7.87 15.73 -5.08
C ILE A 311 8.38 16.76 -4.06
N LEU A 312 7.47 17.48 -3.40
CA LEU A 312 7.84 18.47 -2.38
C LEU A 312 8.64 17.83 -1.24
N ARG A 313 8.22 16.67 -0.72
CA ARG A 313 8.92 15.97 0.35
C ARG A 313 10.28 15.43 -0.09
N SER A 314 10.40 14.94 -1.33
CA SER A 314 11.70 14.56 -1.89
C SER A 314 12.65 15.74 -1.93
N THR A 315 12.19 16.89 -2.41
CA THR A 315 12.96 18.12 -2.43
C THR A 315 13.36 18.58 -1.02
N SER A 316 12.41 18.61 -0.09
CA SER A 316 12.65 19.01 1.31
C SER A 316 13.64 18.08 2.03
N TYR A 317 13.60 16.79 1.75
CA TYR A 317 14.54 15.82 2.29
C TYR A 317 15.96 16.07 1.78
N LEU A 318 16.12 16.31 0.48
CA LEU A 318 17.43 16.56 -0.13
C LEU A 318 18.05 17.88 0.32
N GLN A 319 17.24 18.90 0.64
CA GLN A 319 17.73 20.18 1.18
C GLN A 319 18.22 20.09 2.63
N LYS A 320 17.87 19.04 3.36
CA LYS A 320 18.29 18.81 4.75
C LYS A 320 19.56 17.95 4.88
N LYS A 321 19.97 17.31 3.79
CA LYS A 321 21.22 16.54 3.69
C LYS A 321 22.39 17.42 3.33
#